data_4b818b5dc3eabb9372cb33b71de67720
#
_entry.id   4b818b5dc3eabb9372cb33b71de67720
#
_cell.length_a   1.000
_cell.length_b   1.000
_cell.length_c   1.000
_cell.angle_alpha   90.00
_cell.angle_beta   90.00
_cell.angle_gamma   90.00
#
_symmetry.space_group_name_H-M   'P 1'
#
loop_
_entity.id
_entity.type
_entity.pdbx_description
1 polymer ?
#
loop_
_entity_poly.entity_id
_entity_poly.type
_entity_poly.pdbx_seq_one_letter_code
_entity_poly.pdbx_strand_id
1 'polypeptide(L)'
;MFGTLHTNSAQGTVNRIIDAFPGNLQDQIRTQLASTLIGVVAQTLLPRIGGGRCASYEVLVVTPGVSNLIRENKTFRINSAMQTGAKFGMQLMDDALFEHWKAERVSVEDALSKAHRPDDLAKRIVKARRGEDDDPIPVPEDE
;
A
#
# COMPACT_ATOMS: atom_id res chain seq x y z
N MET A 1 -21.22 0.40 3.35
CA MET A 1 -20.84 -0.75 4.22
C MET A 1 -19.33 -0.70 4.45
N PHE A 2 -18.88 -0.89 5.68
CA PHE A 2 -17.46 -0.99 6.03
C PHE A 2 -17.17 -2.41 6.53
N GLY A 3 -16.00 -2.92 6.17
CA GLY A 3 -15.49 -4.20 6.66
C GLY A 3 -14.07 -4.03 7.18
N THR A 4 -13.68 -4.83 8.16
CA THR A 4 -12.32 -4.83 8.72
C THR A 4 -11.67 -6.18 8.53
N LEU A 5 -10.39 -6.17 8.10
CA LEU A 5 -9.57 -7.35 7.93
C LEU A 5 -8.22 -7.15 8.63
N HIS A 6 -7.58 -8.25 9.01
CA HIS A 6 -6.23 -8.23 9.57
C HIS A 6 -5.18 -8.36 8.46
N THR A 7 -5.03 -7.28 7.68
CA THR A 7 -4.07 -7.16 6.58
C THR A 7 -3.32 -5.84 6.71
N ASN A 8 -2.12 -5.79 6.17
CA ASN A 8 -1.24 -4.63 6.23
C ASN A 8 -1.01 -3.95 4.87
N SER A 9 -1.69 -4.42 3.82
CA SER A 9 -1.60 -3.86 2.47
C SER A 9 -2.93 -3.90 1.74
N ALA A 10 -3.14 -2.98 0.81
CA ALA A 10 -4.34 -2.94 -0.01
C ALA A 10 -4.44 -4.15 -0.96
N GLN A 11 -3.33 -4.50 -1.62
CA GLN A 11 -3.26 -5.70 -2.46
C GLN A 11 -3.55 -6.98 -1.65
N GLY A 12 -2.94 -7.12 -0.49
CA GLY A 12 -3.17 -8.25 0.40
C GLY A 12 -4.62 -8.34 0.89
N THR A 13 -5.27 -7.20 1.10
CA THR A 13 -6.69 -7.15 1.48
C THR A 13 -7.58 -7.70 0.37
N VAL A 14 -7.38 -7.25 -0.86
CA VAL A 14 -8.14 -7.73 -2.02
C VAL A 14 -7.96 -9.25 -2.19
N ASN A 15 -6.73 -9.73 -2.16
CA ASN A 15 -6.42 -11.16 -2.27
C ASN A 15 -7.07 -11.97 -1.16
N ARG A 16 -7.01 -11.50 0.09
CA ARG A 16 -7.59 -12.19 1.23
C ARG A 16 -9.11 -12.32 1.16
N ILE A 17 -9.78 -11.32 0.64
CA ILE A 17 -11.24 -11.39 0.42
C ILE A 17 -11.55 -12.49 -0.61
N ILE A 18 -10.83 -12.53 -1.72
CA ILE A 18 -11.04 -13.51 -2.79
C ILE A 18 -10.71 -14.91 -2.29
N ASP A 19 -9.60 -15.08 -1.60
CA ASP A 19 -9.11 -16.37 -1.11
C ASP A 19 -9.99 -16.97 0.01
N ALA A 20 -10.87 -16.19 0.62
CA ALA A 20 -11.86 -16.67 1.58
C ALA A 20 -12.94 -17.53 0.93
N PHE A 21 -13.05 -17.55 -0.39
CA PHE A 21 -14.04 -18.31 -1.14
C PHE A 21 -13.43 -19.51 -1.86
N PRO A 22 -14.19 -20.60 -2.08
CA PRO A 22 -13.73 -21.74 -2.87
C PRO A 22 -13.30 -21.34 -4.28
N GLY A 23 -12.30 -22.05 -4.84
CA GLY A 23 -11.71 -21.71 -6.14
C GLY A 23 -12.71 -21.57 -7.29
N ASN A 24 -13.76 -22.40 -7.30
CA ASN A 24 -14.82 -22.35 -8.31
C ASN A 24 -15.72 -21.10 -8.23
N LEU A 25 -15.67 -20.34 -7.13
CA LEU A 25 -16.44 -19.10 -6.93
C LEU A 25 -15.57 -17.85 -7.07
N GLN A 26 -14.25 -17.97 -7.09
CA GLN A 26 -13.35 -16.81 -7.02
C GLN A 26 -13.51 -15.86 -8.20
N ASP A 27 -13.74 -16.33 -9.42
CA ASP A 27 -13.96 -15.44 -10.57
C ASP A 27 -15.24 -14.62 -10.44
N GLN A 28 -16.29 -15.22 -9.91
CA GLN A 28 -17.52 -14.49 -9.60
C GLN A 28 -17.27 -13.44 -8.50
N ILE A 29 -16.54 -13.80 -7.45
CA ILE A 29 -16.19 -12.89 -6.35
C ILE A 29 -15.31 -11.73 -6.86
N ARG A 30 -14.32 -11.99 -7.72
CA ARG A 30 -13.52 -10.92 -8.35
C ARG A 30 -14.41 -9.93 -9.10
N THR A 31 -15.34 -10.43 -9.88
CA THR A 31 -16.29 -9.58 -10.64
C THR A 31 -17.16 -8.73 -9.72
N GLN A 32 -17.70 -9.32 -8.66
CA GLN A 32 -18.50 -8.59 -7.67
C GLN A 32 -17.66 -7.56 -6.89
N LEU A 33 -16.48 -7.96 -6.42
CA LEU A 33 -15.59 -7.09 -5.68
C LEU A 33 -15.12 -5.90 -6.53
N ALA A 34 -14.76 -6.15 -7.80
CA ALA A 34 -14.36 -5.12 -8.75
C ALA A 34 -15.44 -4.05 -8.98
N SER A 35 -16.71 -4.42 -8.88
CA SER A 35 -17.83 -3.50 -9.08
C SER A 35 -18.33 -2.83 -7.79
N THR A 36 -17.99 -3.36 -6.63
CA THR A 36 -18.54 -2.89 -5.34
C THR A 36 -17.52 -2.26 -4.41
N LEU A 37 -16.24 -2.64 -4.53
CA LEU A 37 -15.18 -2.09 -3.69
C LEU A 37 -14.89 -0.64 -4.10
N ILE A 38 -14.94 0.26 -3.13
CA ILE A 38 -14.67 1.70 -3.34
C ILE A 38 -13.22 2.04 -2.99
N GLY A 39 -12.69 1.44 -1.95
CA GLY A 39 -11.32 1.69 -1.50
C GLY A 39 -10.91 0.78 -0.37
N VAL A 40 -9.62 0.79 -0.08
CA VAL A 40 -8.99 0.07 1.04
C VAL A 40 -8.08 1.03 1.78
N VAL A 41 -8.17 1.05 3.09
CA VAL A 41 -7.22 1.75 3.97
C VAL A 41 -6.55 0.71 4.86
N ALA A 42 -5.25 0.53 4.68
CA ALA A 42 -4.43 -0.27 5.58
C ALA A 42 -3.65 0.65 6.52
N GLN A 43 -3.51 0.24 7.77
CA GLN A 43 -2.87 1.02 8.82
C GLN A 43 -1.77 0.23 9.51
N THR A 44 -0.68 0.90 9.84
CA THR A 44 0.31 0.41 10.79
C THR A 44 0.63 1.47 11.82
N LEU A 45 0.98 1.04 13.03
CA LEU A 45 1.40 1.92 14.12
C LEU A 45 2.91 1.80 14.32
N LEU A 46 3.56 2.95 14.54
CA LEU A 46 4.99 3.05 14.81
C LEU A 46 5.23 3.83 16.11
N PRO A 47 6.30 3.50 16.85
CA PRO A 47 6.76 4.37 17.94
C PRO A 47 7.13 5.75 17.38
N ARG A 48 6.70 6.78 18.06
CA ARG A 48 7.05 8.16 17.72
C ARG A 48 8.30 8.61 18.49
N ILE A 49 9.19 9.31 17.81
CA ILE A 49 10.33 9.97 18.46
C ILE A 49 9.78 10.96 19.49
N GLY A 50 10.26 10.87 20.73
CA GLY A 50 9.77 11.71 21.83
C GLY A 50 8.58 11.15 22.60
N GLY A 51 8.08 9.96 22.22
CA GLY A 51 7.04 9.23 22.93
C GLY A 51 5.70 9.16 22.18
N GLY A 52 4.90 8.18 22.59
CA GLY A 52 3.62 7.89 21.94
C GLY A 52 3.78 7.08 20.65
N ARG A 53 2.74 7.09 19.84
CA ARG A 53 2.68 6.36 18.55
C ARG A 53 2.22 7.29 17.44
N CYS A 54 2.61 6.98 16.21
CA CYS A 54 2.01 7.56 15.02
C CYS A 54 1.47 6.46 14.11
N ALA A 55 0.41 6.76 13.39
CA ALA A 55 -0.19 5.86 12.42
C ALA A 55 0.32 6.21 11.02
N SER A 56 0.68 5.18 10.27
CA SER A 56 0.96 5.26 8.84
C SER A 56 -0.11 4.53 8.07
N TYR A 57 -0.48 5.04 6.90
CA TYR A 57 -1.59 4.52 6.11
C TYR A 57 -1.16 4.22 4.69
N GLU A 58 -1.67 3.09 4.18
CA GLU A 58 -1.75 2.81 2.76
C GLU A 58 -3.19 3.05 2.31
N VAL A 59 -3.39 3.77 1.22
CA VAL A 59 -4.72 4.13 0.73
C VAL A 59 -4.86 3.73 -0.73
N LEU A 60 -5.79 2.84 -1.01
CA LEU A 60 -6.21 2.46 -2.35
C LEU A 60 -7.58 3.06 -2.64
N VAL A 61 -7.69 3.75 -3.76
CA VAL A 61 -8.98 4.16 -4.34
C VAL A 61 -9.26 3.28 -5.55
N VAL A 62 -10.41 2.63 -5.58
CA VAL A 62 -10.76 1.73 -6.69
C VAL A 62 -11.26 2.55 -7.87
N THR A 63 -10.34 2.93 -8.73
CA THR A 63 -10.62 3.53 -10.04
C THR A 63 -11.06 2.46 -11.04
N PRO A 64 -11.61 2.82 -12.23
CA PRO A 64 -11.90 1.85 -13.28
C PRO A 64 -10.71 0.96 -13.66
N GLY A 65 -9.49 1.52 -13.67
CA GLY A 65 -8.27 0.76 -13.90
C GLY A 65 -8.00 -0.29 -12.83
N VAL A 66 -8.10 0.08 -11.56
CA VAL A 66 -7.96 -0.86 -10.44
C VAL A 66 -9.07 -1.92 -10.45
N SER A 67 -10.30 -1.51 -10.72
CA SER A 67 -11.43 -2.45 -10.87
C SER A 67 -11.15 -3.52 -11.93
N ASN A 68 -10.59 -3.15 -13.08
CA ASN A 68 -10.19 -4.10 -14.11
C ASN A 68 -9.08 -5.04 -13.66
N LEU A 69 -8.08 -4.56 -12.93
CA LEU A 69 -7.02 -5.39 -12.37
C LEU A 69 -7.58 -6.46 -11.42
N ILE A 70 -8.54 -6.10 -10.59
CA ILE A 70 -9.21 -7.05 -9.69
C ILE A 70 -9.97 -8.10 -10.49
N ARG A 71 -10.77 -7.67 -11.47
CA ARG A 71 -11.60 -8.55 -12.32
C ARG A 71 -10.76 -9.55 -13.11
N GLU A 72 -9.62 -9.11 -13.64
CA GLU A 72 -8.73 -9.89 -14.49
C GLU A 72 -7.72 -10.75 -13.69
N ASN A 73 -7.82 -10.79 -12.36
CA ASN A 73 -6.86 -11.48 -11.50
C ASN A 73 -5.42 -10.96 -11.63
N LYS A 74 -5.29 -9.65 -11.81
CA LYS A 74 -3.99 -8.95 -11.93
C LYS A 74 -3.72 -8.07 -10.72
N THR A 75 -4.03 -8.55 -9.52
CA THR A 75 -3.87 -7.79 -8.27
C THR A 75 -2.42 -7.41 -7.99
N PHE A 76 -1.45 -8.16 -8.53
CA PHE A 76 -0.02 -7.84 -8.45
C PHE A 76 0.35 -6.47 -9.07
N ARG A 77 -0.50 -5.92 -9.95
CA ARG A 77 -0.33 -4.59 -10.55
C ARG A 77 -0.96 -3.45 -9.72
N ILE A 78 -1.65 -3.74 -8.65
CA ILE A 78 -2.30 -2.72 -7.82
C ILE A 78 -1.28 -1.72 -7.27
N ASN A 79 -0.13 -2.19 -6.79
CA ASN A 79 0.91 -1.31 -6.24
C ASN A 79 1.44 -0.32 -7.30
N SER A 80 1.67 -0.75 -8.53
CA SER A 80 2.07 0.15 -9.64
C SER A 80 0.98 1.17 -9.94
N ALA A 81 -0.29 0.77 -9.94
CA ALA A 81 -1.42 1.67 -10.12
C ALA A 81 -1.52 2.70 -8.98
N MET A 82 -1.24 2.30 -7.74
CA MET A 82 -1.23 3.19 -6.58
C MET A 82 -0.10 4.22 -6.68
N GLN A 83 1.08 3.82 -7.13
CA GLN A 83 2.23 4.71 -7.28
C GLN A 83 1.94 5.89 -8.21
N THR A 84 1.17 5.67 -9.26
CA THR A 84 0.75 6.71 -10.21
C THR A 84 -0.61 7.34 -9.86
N GLY A 85 -1.26 6.84 -8.82
CA GLY A 85 -2.61 7.20 -8.41
C GLY A 85 -2.71 8.32 -7.38
N ALA A 86 -1.62 9.05 -7.09
CA ALA A 86 -1.60 10.11 -6.08
C ALA A 86 -2.69 11.18 -6.32
N LYS A 87 -2.96 11.52 -7.56
CA LYS A 87 -4.03 12.47 -7.95
C LYS A 87 -5.43 12.02 -7.55
N PHE A 88 -5.63 10.73 -7.29
CA PHE A 88 -6.90 10.15 -6.81
C PHE A 88 -6.92 9.94 -5.29
N GLY A 89 -5.86 10.39 -4.58
CA GLY A 89 -5.71 10.19 -3.15
C GLY A 89 -5.10 8.85 -2.75
N MET A 90 -4.52 8.11 -3.69
CA MET A 90 -3.81 6.85 -3.39
C MET A 90 -2.45 7.13 -2.75
N GLN A 91 -2.03 6.25 -1.85
CA GLN A 91 -0.76 6.34 -1.13
C GLN A 91 -0.25 4.95 -0.80
N LEU A 92 1.00 4.66 -1.16
CA LEU A 92 1.70 3.45 -0.71
C LEU A 92 2.15 3.58 0.75
N MET A 93 2.22 2.46 1.47
CA MET A 93 2.71 2.44 2.85
C MET A 93 4.15 2.99 2.94
N ASP A 94 5.03 2.59 2.04
CA ASP A 94 6.43 2.99 2.05
C ASP A 94 6.60 4.49 1.79
N ASP A 95 5.75 5.10 0.97
CA ASP A 95 5.72 6.55 0.79
C ASP A 95 5.31 7.28 2.07
N ALA A 96 4.28 6.79 2.75
CA ALA A 96 3.84 7.34 4.02
C ALA A 96 4.92 7.21 5.11
N LEU A 97 5.61 6.07 5.18
CA LEU A 97 6.73 5.85 6.10
C LEU A 97 7.90 6.78 5.81
N PHE A 98 8.20 7.00 4.54
CA PHE A 98 9.23 7.96 4.13
C PHE A 98 8.90 9.39 4.60
N GLU A 99 7.66 9.84 4.42
CA GLU A 99 7.21 11.15 4.88
C GLU A 99 7.25 11.28 6.41
N HIS A 100 6.91 10.23 7.15
CA HIS A 100 7.05 10.21 8.61
C HIS A 100 8.51 10.32 9.06
N TRP A 101 9.42 9.61 8.39
CA TRP A 101 10.84 9.73 8.64
C TRP A 101 11.37 11.14 8.30
N LYS A 102 11.02 11.66 7.14
CA LYS A 102 11.44 13.00 6.67
C LYS A 102 10.97 14.11 7.62
N ALA A 103 9.80 13.96 8.21
CA ALA A 103 9.25 14.86 9.23
C ALA A 103 9.79 14.60 10.65
N GLU A 104 10.80 13.74 10.79
CA GLU A 104 11.44 13.37 12.07
C GLU A 104 10.44 12.82 13.13
N ARG A 105 9.36 12.18 12.69
CA ARG A 105 8.36 11.58 13.58
C ARG A 105 8.73 10.18 14.01
N VAL A 106 9.43 9.43 13.15
CA VAL A 106 9.85 8.04 13.38
C VAL A 106 11.32 7.85 13.04
N SER A 107 11.95 6.86 13.68
CA SER A 107 13.33 6.46 13.36
C SER A 107 13.40 5.72 12.03
N VAL A 108 14.61 5.63 11.45
CA VAL A 108 14.86 4.83 10.25
C VAL A 108 14.54 3.36 10.51
N GLU A 109 14.95 2.83 11.66
CA GLU A 109 14.78 1.44 12.06
C GLU A 109 13.28 1.10 12.15
N ASP A 110 12.48 1.97 12.77
CA ASP A 110 11.04 1.78 12.89
C ASP A 110 10.35 1.85 11.53
N ALA A 111 10.71 2.81 10.68
CA ALA A 111 10.18 2.93 9.34
C ALA A 111 10.47 1.68 8.50
N LEU A 112 11.72 1.20 8.49
CA LEU A 112 12.11 0.00 7.75
C LEU A 112 11.44 -1.27 8.28
N SER A 113 11.20 -1.37 9.59
CA SER A 113 10.53 -2.53 10.20
C SER A 113 9.10 -2.73 9.72
N LYS A 114 8.44 -1.66 9.24
CA LYS A 114 7.05 -1.67 8.77
C LYS A 114 6.92 -1.54 7.25
N ALA A 115 8.03 -1.32 6.56
CA ALA A 115 8.04 -1.17 5.11
C ALA A 115 7.70 -2.48 4.40
N HIS A 116 6.97 -2.38 3.29
CA HIS A 116 6.71 -3.51 2.40
C HIS A 116 7.96 -3.84 1.56
N ARG A 117 8.75 -2.82 1.22
CA ARG A 117 9.99 -2.92 0.46
C ARG A 117 11.13 -2.20 1.22
N PRO A 118 11.64 -2.80 2.32
CA PRO A 118 12.58 -2.12 3.21
C PRO A 118 13.89 -1.71 2.52
N ASP A 119 14.40 -2.54 1.60
CA ASP A 119 15.63 -2.23 0.87
C ASP A 119 15.49 -0.99 -0.02
N ASP A 120 14.34 -0.84 -0.67
CA ASP A 120 14.06 0.30 -1.52
C ASP A 120 13.81 1.57 -0.70
N LEU A 121 13.10 1.45 0.40
CA LEU A 121 12.93 2.55 1.35
C LEU A 121 14.28 3.00 1.93
N ALA A 122 15.16 2.06 2.29
CA ALA A 122 16.50 2.36 2.78
C ALA A 122 17.33 3.14 1.74
N LYS A 123 17.31 2.71 0.47
CA LYS A 123 17.98 3.42 -0.63
C LYS A 123 17.46 4.84 -0.80
N ARG A 124 16.15 5.02 -0.75
CA ARG A 124 15.48 6.32 -0.84
C ARG A 124 15.89 7.25 0.30
N ILE A 125 15.93 6.73 1.53
CA ILE A 125 16.38 7.47 2.71
C ILE A 125 17.84 7.92 2.56
N VAL A 126 18.73 7.04 2.06
CA VAL A 126 20.13 7.38 1.83
C VAL A 126 20.27 8.48 0.80
N LYS A 127 19.55 8.42 -0.32
CA LYS A 127 19.52 9.49 -1.33
C LYS A 127 19.05 10.82 -0.75
N ALA A 128 17.95 10.82 -0.01
CA ALA A 128 17.41 12.02 0.60
C ALA A 128 18.38 12.66 1.61
N ARG A 129 19.14 11.85 2.37
CA ARG A 129 20.19 12.34 3.27
C ARG A 129 21.35 13.02 2.54
N ARG A 130 21.60 12.65 1.27
CA ARG A 130 22.61 13.28 0.42
C ARG A 130 22.12 14.51 -0.32
N GLY A 131 20.84 14.88 -0.16
CA GLY A 131 20.22 15.97 -0.91
C GLY A 131 19.99 15.65 -2.38
N GLU A 132 19.95 14.37 -2.75
CA GLU A 132 19.60 13.90 -4.09
C GLU A 132 18.07 13.86 -4.23
N ASP A 133 17.57 13.84 -5.49
CA ASP A 133 16.13 13.83 -5.78
C ASP A 133 15.39 12.68 -5.08
N ASP A 134 14.19 13.00 -4.61
CA ASP A 134 13.35 12.22 -3.73
C ASP A 134 12.31 11.39 -4.53
N ASP A 135 12.61 11.05 -5.77
CA ASP A 135 11.70 10.29 -6.62
C ASP A 135 11.43 8.89 -6.05
N PRO A 136 10.15 8.48 -6.01
CA PRO A 136 9.78 7.13 -5.59
C PRO A 136 10.44 6.07 -6.45
N ILE A 137 10.96 5.01 -5.83
CA ILE A 137 11.53 3.88 -6.56
C ILE A 137 10.38 3.14 -7.25
N PRO A 138 10.44 2.92 -8.59
CA PRO A 138 9.39 2.22 -9.31
C PRO A 138 9.08 0.84 -8.71
N VAL A 139 7.80 0.52 -8.59
CA VAL A 139 7.35 -0.81 -8.19
C VAL A 139 7.49 -1.74 -9.40
N PRO A 140 8.21 -2.87 -9.29
CA PRO A 140 8.28 -3.84 -10.38
C PRO A 140 6.89 -4.33 -10.76
N GLU A 141 6.65 -4.49 -12.07
CA GLU A 141 5.36 -4.97 -12.58
C GLU A 141 5.22 -6.51 -12.54
N ASP A 142 6.35 -7.19 -12.32
CA ASP A 142 6.43 -8.64 -12.43
C ASP A 142 6.64 -9.27 -11.04
N GLU A 143 5.54 -9.59 -10.38
CA GLU A 143 5.53 -10.65 -9.34
C GLU A 143 4.11 -11.00 -8.92
#